data_95b0399f01769e1ce77d0fb12f9ff356
#
_entry.id   95b0399f01769e1ce77d0fb12f9ff356
#
_cell.length_a   1.000
_cell.length_b   1.000
_cell.length_c   1.000
_cell.angle_alpha   90.00
_cell.angle_beta   90.00
_cell.angle_gamma   90.00
#
_symmetry.space_group_name_H-M   'P 1'
#
loop_
_entity.id
_entity.type
_entity.pdbx_description
1 polymer ?
#
loop_
_entity_poly.entity_id
_entity_poly.type
_entity_poly.pdbx_seq_one_letter_code
_entity_poly.pdbx_strand_id
1 'polypeptide(L)'
;GVARKLEAQQLVTVCAAVAGMIGAFAGKILAGQVLVDGNIVLAGPGEPLGAFVAAYVAIEIGILVTGRTKLDIILTPLICIGVGAVVGLFVGPPISSFMNWLGSLINWGTEQQPFLMGIVVSVLMGMILTLPISSAALGVILNLSGLAAGAATVGCCCNMIGFAVASYRENKIGGFLAQGIGTSMLQVPNIMRHPLIWIPSILSSAILGPVSTMLLHMTNNATGSGMGTAGLVGPLMTWQVMIQTEDPMIVLVKIIVIQFVPVSYTHLRAPRDLS
;
A
#
# COMPACT_ATOMS: atom_id res chain seq x y z
N GLY A 1 9.26 -7.04 -13.51
CA GLY A 1 8.52 -5.85 -14.01
C GLY A 1 9.49 -4.79 -14.51
N VAL A 2 10.15 -4.05 -13.61
CA VAL A 2 11.03 -2.90 -13.95
C VAL A 2 12.19 -3.32 -14.86
N ALA A 3 12.93 -4.35 -14.49
CA ALA A 3 14.07 -4.85 -15.27
C ALA A 3 13.68 -5.22 -16.72
N ARG A 4 12.50 -5.85 -16.89
CA ARG A 4 11.99 -6.19 -18.23
C ARG A 4 11.63 -4.95 -19.05
N LYS A 5 11.11 -3.91 -18.41
CA LYS A 5 10.77 -2.64 -19.08
C LYS A 5 12.03 -1.85 -19.49
N LEU A 6 13.11 -2.02 -18.75
CA LEU A 6 14.42 -1.44 -19.05
C LEU A 6 15.30 -2.36 -19.92
N GLU A 7 14.73 -3.44 -20.46
CA GLU A 7 15.40 -4.40 -21.36
C GLU A 7 16.68 -5.01 -20.75
N ALA A 8 16.74 -5.10 -19.43
CA ALA A 8 17.88 -5.67 -18.72
C ALA A 8 18.03 -7.15 -18.98
N GLN A 9 19.26 -7.63 -19.07
CA GLN A 9 19.57 -9.07 -19.23
C GLN A 9 19.05 -9.89 -18.06
N GLN A 10 18.84 -11.21 -18.29
CA GLN A 10 18.29 -12.11 -17.26
C GLN A 10 19.14 -12.13 -15.99
N LEU A 11 20.46 -12.12 -16.13
CA LEU A 11 21.41 -12.11 -14.99
C LEU A 11 21.20 -10.85 -14.13
N VAL A 12 21.10 -9.67 -14.74
CA VAL A 12 20.81 -8.40 -14.04
C VAL A 12 19.45 -8.45 -13.36
N THR A 13 18.46 -9.05 -14.01
CA THR A 13 17.11 -9.17 -13.43
C THR A 13 17.11 -9.99 -12.15
N VAL A 14 17.85 -11.11 -12.12
CA VAL A 14 17.99 -11.95 -10.92
C VAL A 14 18.75 -11.21 -9.82
N CYS A 15 19.87 -10.55 -10.16
CA CYS A 15 20.65 -9.75 -9.21
C CYS A 15 19.83 -8.61 -8.59
N ALA A 16 19.00 -7.93 -9.40
CA ALA A 16 18.10 -6.90 -8.93
C ALA A 16 17.02 -7.43 -7.97
N ALA A 17 16.55 -8.66 -8.18
CA ALA A 17 15.62 -9.28 -7.24
C ALA A 17 16.27 -9.50 -5.85
N VAL A 18 17.52 -9.96 -5.83
CA VAL A 18 18.30 -10.15 -4.59
C VAL A 18 18.57 -8.81 -3.91
N ALA A 19 19.01 -7.80 -4.67
CA ALA A 19 19.24 -6.45 -4.14
C ALA A 19 17.94 -5.84 -3.58
N GLY A 20 16.81 -6.02 -4.28
CA GLY A 20 15.50 -5.59 -3.83
C GLY A 20 15.05 -6.26 -2.54
N MET A 21 15.35 -7.56 -2.38
CA MET A 21 15.07 -8.27 -1.14
C MET A 21 15.89 -7.70 0.03
N ILE A 22 17.17 -7.39 -0.16
CA ILE A 22 18.00 -6.73 0.85
C ILE A 22 17.42 -5.35 1.20
N GLY A 23 17.05 -4.55 0.20
CA GLY A 23 16.41 -3.24 0.41
C GLY A 23 15.07 -3.32 1.13
N ALA A 24 14.26 -4.36 0.86
CA ALA A 24 12.98 -4.58 1.53
C ALA A 24 13.14 -4.83 3.04
N PHE A 25 14.22 -5.44 3.46
CA PHE A 25 14.48 -5.83 4.84
C PHE A 25 15.63 -5.05 5.49
N ALA A 26 16.10 -3.96 4.85
CA ALA A 26 17.26 -3.20 5.28
C ALA A 26 17.19 -2.76 6.75
N GLY A 27 16.04 -2.23 7.20
CA GLY A 27 15.84 -1.83 8.58
C GLY A 27 16.00 -2.99 9.57
N LYS A 28 15.44 -4.16 9.25
CA LYS A 28 15.54 -5.38 10.08
C LYS A 28 16.95 -5.98 10.06
N ILE A 29 17.64 -5.90 8.92
CA ILE A 29 19.03 -6.35 8.77
C ILE A 29 19.95 -5.53 9.68
N LEU A 30 19.84 -4.21 9.63
CA LEU A 30 20.65 -3.31 10.44
C LEU A 30 20.33 -3.40 11.94
N ALA A 31 19.07 -3.71 12.28
CA ALA A 31 18.65 -3.95 13.66
C ALA A 31 19.04 -5.35 14.18
N GLY A 32 19.66 -6.21 13.38
CA GLY A 32 20.03 -7.57 13.76
C GLY A 32 18.84 -8.53 13.95
N GLN A 33 17.64 -8.14 13.51
CA GLN A 33 16.40 -8.89 13.72
C GLN A 33 16.18 -10.03 12.71
N VAL A 34 17.08 -10.19 11.77
CA VAL A 34 17.01 -11.24 10.74
C VAL A 34 17.72 -12.53 11.12
N LEU A 35 18.50 -12.52 12.20
CA LEU A 35 19.19 -13.69 12.72
C LEU A 35 18.42 -14.24 13.92
N VAL A 36 17.75 -15.38 13.73
CA VAL A 36 17.03 -16.10 14.76
C VAL A 36 17.62 -17.49 14.87
N ASP A 37 18.18 -17.83 16.02
CA ASP A 37 18.81 -19.13 16.30
C ASP A 37 19.86 -19.56 15.25
N GLY A 38 20.65 -18.60 14.75
CA GLY A 38 21.69 -18.85 13.74
C GLY A 38 21.17 -18.99 12.31
N ASN A 39 19.87 -18.88 12.08
CA ASN A 39 19.24 -18.90 10.77
C ASN A 39 18.82 -17.49 10.34
N ILE A 40 18.92 -17.22 9.03
CA ILE A 40 18.40 -15.97 8.44
C ILE A 40 16.88 -16.13 8.24
N VAL A 41 16.10 -15.40 9.01
CA VAL A 41 14.64 -15.40 8.92
C VAL A 41 14.16 -14.02 8.49
N LEU A 42 13.65 -13.92 7.26
CA LEU A 42 13.00 -12.72 6.71
C LEU A 42 11.51 -12.78 7.04
N ALA A 43 11.16 -12.54 8.29
CA ALA A 43 9.78 -12.61 8.75
C ALA A 43 9.01 -11.31 8.52
N GLY A 44 7.73 -11.45 8.15
CA GLY A 44 6.80 -10.35 7.94
C GLY A 44 6.96 -9.66 6.59
N PRO A 45 6.14 -8.63 6.34
CA PRO A 45 6.21 -7.86 5.10
C PRO A 45 7.49 -7.03 5.04
N GLY A 46 8.13 -7.03 3.88
CA GLY A 46 9.23 -6.11 3.59
C GLY A 46 8.72 -4.74 3.17
N GLU A 47 9.62 -3.75 3.15
CA GLU A 47 9.31 -2.39 2.71
C GLU A 47 9.36 -2.27 1.18
N PRO A 48 8.21 -2.07 0.48
CA PRO A 48 8.18 -2.05 -0.99
C PRO A 48 9.02 -0.92 -1.59
N LEU A 49 9.08 0.24 -0.92
CA LEU A 49 9.85 1.39 -1.40
C LEU A 49 11.35 1.12 -1.30
N GLY A 50 11.82 0.54 -0.20
CA GLY A 50 13.21 0.12 -0.04
C GLY A 50 13.61 -0.94 -1.06
N ALA A 51 12.72 -1.93 -1.31
CA ALA A 51 12.90 -2.94 -2.34
C ALA A 51 13.02 -2.31 -3.74
N PHE A 52 12.15 -1.36 -4.06
CA PHE A 52 12.14 -0.71 -5.37
C PHE A 52 13.42 0.09 -5.62
N VAL A 53 13.85 0.91 -4.66
CA VAL A 53 15.06 1.75 -4.81
C VAL A 53 16.30 0.89 -4.98
N ALA A 54 16.48 -0.14 -4.14
CA ALA A 54 17.61 -1.05 -4.22
C ALA A 54 17.64 -1.82 -5.55
N ALA A 55 16.49 -2.36 -5.97
CA ALA A 55 16.38 -3.09 -7.24
C ALA A 55 16.60 -2.18 -8.45
N TYR A 56 16.06 -0.96 -8.43
CA TYR A 56 16.21 0.00 -9.53
C TYR A 56 17.68 0.38 -9.74
N VAL A 57 18.38 0.74 -8.67
CA VAL A 57 19.82 1.07 -8.75
C VAL A 57 20.64 -0.15 -9.20
N ALA A 58 20.32 -1.34 -8.71
CA ALA A 58 20.99 -2.57 -9.16
C ALA A 58 20.79 -2.82 -10.66
N ILE A 59 19.59 -2.53 -11.22
CA ILE A 59 19.32 -2.67 -12.66
C ILE A 59 20.15 -1.66 -13.46
N GLU A 60 20.13 -0.38 -13.09
CA GLU A 60 20.86 0.68 -13.80
C GLU A 60 22.38 0.38 -13.84
N ILE A 61 22.95 0.04 -12.69
CA ILE A 61 24.36 -0.35 -12.61
C ILE A 61 24.65 -1.64 -13.38
N GLY A 62 23.72 -2.61 -13.31
CA GLY A 62 23.83 -3.87 -14.04
C GLY A 62 23.88 -3.67 -15.54
N ILE A 63 23.04 -2.84 -16.10
CA ILE A 63 23.03 -2.49 -17.52
C ILE A 63 24.36 -1.83 -17.94
N LEU A 64 24.93 -1.01 -17.06
CA LEU A 64 26.21 -0.33 -17.33
C LEU A 64 27.41 -1.29 -17.31
N VAL A 65 27.36 -2.36 -16.52
CA VAL A 65 28.50 -3.29 -16.31
C VAL A 65 28.45 -4.47 -17.26
N THR A 66 27.26 -4.99 -17.51
CA THR A 66 27.05 -6.19 -18.32
C THR A 66 27.61 -6.06 -19.74
N GLY A 67 28.31 -7.07 -20.19
CA GLY A 67 28.88 -7.16 -21.55
C GLY A 67 30.19 -6.38 -21.76
N ARG A 68 30.75 -5.76 -20.72
CA ARG A 68 32.01 -4.99 -20.83
C ARG A 68 33.26 -5.80 -20.55
N THR A 69 33.14 -6.93 -19.90
CA THR A 69 34.28 -7.75 -19.48
C THR A 69 34.09 -9.22 -19.78
N LYS A 70 35.20 -9.95 -19.97
CA LYS A 70 35.15 -11.41 -20.13
C LYS A 70 34.73 -12.19 -18.86
N LEU A 71 34.73 -11.51 -17.70
CA LEU A 71 34.32 -12.05 -16.40
C LEU A 71 32.92 -11.59 -15.99
N ASP A 72 32.09 -11.28 -16.96
CA ASP A 72 30.74 -10.69 -16.79
C ASP A 72 29.86 -11.53 -15.83
N ILE A 73 29.92 -12.84 -15.92
CA ILE A 73 29.15 -13.76 -15.05
C ILE A 73 29.46 -13.57 -13.55
N ILE A 74 30.66 -13.13 -13.20
CA ILE A 74 31.08 -12.92 -11.80
C ILE A 74 30.94 -11.45 -11.42
N LEU A 75 31.40 -10.54 -12.28
CA LEU A 75 31.42 -9.11 -12.00
C LEU A 75 30.02 -8.49 -11.94
N THR A 76 29.13 -8.89 -12.83
CA THR A 76 27.77 -8.35 -12.87
C THR A 76 26.99 -8.64 -11.58
N PRO A 77 26.89 -9.90 -11.07
CA PRO A 77 26.24 -10.14 -9.79
C PRO A 77 26.90 -9.41 -8.63
N LEU A 78 28.21 -9.43 -8.55
CA LEU A 78 28.95 -8.82 -7.45
C LEU A 78 28.66 -7.31 -7.36
N ILE A 79 28.74 -6.60 -8.49
CA ILE A 79 28.55 -5.16 -8.54
C ILE A 79 27.06 -4.82 -8.38
N CYS A 80 26.14 -5.51 -9.09
CA CYS A 80 24.71 -5.24 -9.00
C CYS A 80 24.17 -5.44 -7.57
N ILE A 81 24.47 -6.62 -6.99
CA ILE A 81 23.99 -6.93 -5.64
C ILE A 81 24.69 -6.05 -4.62
N GLY A 82 26.02 -5.86 -4.74
CA GLY A 82 26.79 -5.04 -3.82
C GLY A 82 26.31 -3.58 -3.78
N VAL A 83 26.22 -2.93 -4.94
CA VAL A 83 25.76 -1.54 -5.01
C VAL A 83 24.29 -1.42 -4.62
N GLY A 84 23.42 -2.31 -5.12
CA GLY A 84 22.00 -2.30 -4.75
C GLY A 84 21.79 -2.55 -3.26
N ALA A 85 22.56 -3.45 -2.64
CA ALA A 85 22.52 -3.70 -1.21
C ALA A 85 22.98 -2.47 -0.39
N VAL A 86 24.11 -1.86 -0.76
CA VAL A 86 24.61 -0.64 -0.11
C VAL A 86 23.56 0.45 -0.16
N VAL A 87 23.02 0.76 -1.34
CA VAL A 87 21.97 1.78 -1.48
C VAL A 87 20.74 1.41 -0.67
N GLY A 88 20.31 0.15 -0.71
CA GLY A 88 19.17 -0.33 0.07
C GLY A 88 19.38 -0.16 1.58
N LEU A 89 20.57 -0.47 2.10
CA LEU A 89 20.93 -0.30 3.50
C LEU A 89 21.00 1.16 3.93
N PHE A 90 21.42 2.09 3.05
CA PHE A 90 21.42 3.53 3.34
C PHE A 90 20.03 4.16 3.28
N VAL A 91 19.20 3.75 2.32
CA VAL A 91 17.86 4.32 2.11
C VAL A 91 16.82 3.66 3.03
N GLY A 92 17.05 2.41 3.44
CA GLY A 92 16.16 1.65 4.31
C GLY A 92 15.84 2.32 5.65
N PRO A 93 16.82 2.77 6.46
CA PRO A 93 16.55 3.39 7.75
C PRO A 93 15.66 4.65 7.68
N PRO A 94 15.91 5.62 6.78
CA PRO A 94 14.99 6.75 6.60
C PRO A 94 13.56 6.32 6.26
N ILE A 95 13.41 5.33 5.37
CA ILE A 95 12.08 4.78 5.03
C ILE A 95 11.43 4.14 6.25
N SER A 96 12.16 3.30 6.99
CA SER A 96 11.64 2.66 8.21
C SER A 96 11.25 3.69 9.27
N SER A 97 12.04 4.76 9.45
CA SER A 97 11.73 5.85 10.36
C SER A 97 10.46 6.60 9.96
N PHE A 98 10.29 6.87 8.67
CA PHE A 98 9.08 7.48 8.14
C PHE A 98 7.85 6.58 8.34
N MET A 99 7.99 5.27 8.11
CA MET A 99 6.92 4.29 8.34
C MET A 99 6.53 4.20 9.83
N ASN A 100 7.51 4.22 10.73
CA ASN A 100 7.26 4.24 12.16
C ASN A 100 6.56 5.53 12.60
N TRP A 101 6.94 6.67 12.02
CA TRP A 101 6.26 7.95 12.28
C TRP A 101 4.80 7.91 11.79
N LEU A 102 4.53 7.41 10.59
CA LEU A 102 3.16 7.18 10.11
C LEU A 102 2.38 6.24 11.02
N GLY A 103 3.03 5.15 11.46
CA GLY A 103 2.46 4.21 12.41
C GLY A 103 2.07 4.89 13.74
N SER A 104 2.94 5.74 14.28
CA SER A 104 2.64 6.48 15.51
C SER A 104 1.47 7.46 15.34
N LEU A 105 1.36 8.07 14.17
CA LEU A 105 0.24 8.97 13.85
C LEU A 105 -1.10 8.23 13.75
N ILE A 106 -1.10 7.04 13.15
CA ILE A 106 -2.28 6.17 13.09
C ILE A 106 -2.65 5.70 14.50
N ASN A 107 -1.68 5.26 15.27
CA ASN A 107 -1.89 4.78 16.65
C ASN A 107 -2.48 5.89 17.53
N TRP A 108 -1.94 7.10 17.43
CA TRP A 108 -2.54 8.27 18.08
C TRP A 108 -4.01 8.46 17.64
N GLY A 109 -4.30 8.30 16.35
CA GLY A 109 -5.68 8.38 15.82
C GLY A 109 -6.61 7.33 16.43
N THR A 110 -6.12 6.11 16.72
CA THR A 110 -6.96 5.05 17.32
C THR A 110 -7.34 5.30 18.77
N GLU A 111 -6.59 6.14 19.49
CA GLU A 111 -6.85 6.52 20.87
C GLU A 111 -7.90 7.64 21.01
N GLN A 112 -8.29 8.26 19.88
CA GLN A 112 -9.26 9.35 19.89
C GLN A 112 -10.70 8.84 20.02
N GLN A 113 -11.63 9.77 20.26
CA GLN A 113 -13.05 9.46 20.21
C GLN A 113 -13.45 8.90 18.83
N PRO A 114 -14.48 8.04 18.73
CA PRO A 114 -14.86 7.36 17.49
C PRO A 114 -15.03 8.27 16.28
N PHE A 115 -15.49 9.51 16.48
CA PHE A 115 -15.62 10.49 15.41
C PHE A 115 -14.27 10.91 14.83
N LEU A 116 -13.35 11.39 15.69
CA LEU A 116 -12.00 11.80 15.26
C LEU A 116 -11.17 10.60 14.78
N MET A 117 -11.26 9.47 15.48
CA MET A 117 -10.65 8.23 15.05
C MET A 117 -11.11 7.85 13.64
N GLY A 118 -12.42 7.93 13.37
CA GLY A 118 -13.00 7.66 12.06
C GLY A 118 -12.38 8.54 10.97
N ILE A 119 -12.22 9.85 11.20
CA ILE A 119 -11.60 10.76 10.24
C ILE A 119 -10.12 10.46 10.06
N VAL A 120 -9.34 10.48 11.14
CA VAL A 120 -7.88 10.39 11.09
C VAL A 120 -7.44 9.07 10.49
N VAL A 121 -7.96 7.96 11.01
CA VAL A 121 -7.54 6.62 10.58
C VAL A 121 -7.97 6.34 9.14
N SER A 122 -9.20 6.71 8.74
CA SER A 122 -9.66 6.49 7.37
C SER A 122 -8.89 7.31 6.35
N VAL A 123 -8.63 8.59 6.62
CA VAL A 123 -7.86 9.45 5.71
C VAL A 123 -6.42 8.97 5.59
N LEU A 124 -5.73 8.75 6.70
CA LEU A 124 -4.33 8.32 6.69
C LEU A 124 -4.15 6.97 5.98
N MET A 125 -4.95 5.96 6.35
CA MET A 125 -4.84 4.64 5.75
C MET A 125 -5.21 4.64 4.27
N GLY A 126 -6.22 5.41 3.87
CA GLY A 126 -6.58 5.58 2.47
C GLY A 126 -5.47 6.24 1.64
N MET A 127 -4.83 7.28 2.19
CA MET A 127 -3.68 7.92 1.54
C MET A 127 -2.47 6.98 1.45
N ILE A 128 -2.15 6.28 2.52
CA ILE A 128 -1.05 5.32 2.58
C ILE A 128 -1.23 4.19 1.57
N LEU A 129 -2.45 3.67 1.41
CA LEU A 129 -2.76 2.65 0.40
C LEU A 129 -2.43 3.12 -1.03
N THR A 130 -2.64 4.39 -1.32
CA THR A 130 -2.38 4.94 -2.66
C THR A 130 -0.90 5.22 -2.89
N LEU A 131 -0.15 5.53 -1.84
CA LEU A 131 1.30 5.71 -1.92
C LEU A 131 2.02 4.36 -2.12
N PRO A 132 3.26 4.35 -2.62
CA PRO A 132 4.07 3.13 -2.75
C PRO A 132 4.57 2.62 -1.40
N ILE A 133 3.66 2.50 -0.44
CA ILE A 133 3.86 2.10 0.95
C ILE A 133 2.95 0.90 1.23
N SER A 134 3.39 -0.02 2.09
CA SER A 134 2.57 -1.18 2.45
C SER A 134 1.57 -0.86 3.55
N SER A 135 0.38 -0.40 3.17
CA SER A 135 -0.73 -0.18 4.11
C SER A 135 -1.17 -1.45 4.83
N ALA A 136 -1.11 -2.60 4.14
CA ALA A 136 -1.38 -3.90 4.76
C ALA A 136 -0.34 -4.23 5.85
N ALA A 137 0.94 -3.94 5.60
CA ALA A 137 1.99 -4.11 6.60
C ALA A 137 1.73 -3.25 7.84
N LEU A 138 1.35 -1.98 7.66
CA LEU A 138 0.99 -1.10 8.77
C LEU A 138 -0.20 -1.61 9.55
N GLY A 139 -1.26 -2.05 8.88
CA GLY A 139 -2.43 -2.63 9.54
C GLY A 139 -2.07 -3.81 10.45
N VAL A 140 -1.18 -4.69 9.98
CA VAL A 140 -0.71 -5.86 10.74
C VAL A 140 0.26 -5.46 11.86
N ILE A 141 1.24 -4.57 11.60
CA ILE A 141 2.23 -4.13 12.60
C ILE A 141 1.56 -3.39 13.76
N LEU A 142 0.58 -2.53 13.45
CA LEU A 142 -0.19 -1.80 14.47
C LEU A 142 -1.30 -2.64 15.11
N ASN A 143 -1.48 -3.88 14.65
CA ASN A 143 -2.55 -4.77 15.09
C ASN A 143 -3.93 -4.09 15.10
N LEU A 144 -4.22 -3.35 14.03
CA LEU A 144 -5.49 -2.63 13.93
C LEU A 144 -6.67 -3.62 14.01
N SER A 145 -7.61 -3.32 14.88
CA SER A 145 -8.78 -4.18 15.13
C SER A 145 -10.03 -3.36 15.43
N GLY A 146 -11.18 -4.01 15.44
CA GLY A 146 -12.46 -3.38 15.80
C GLY A 146 -12.80 -2.19 14.90
N LEU A 147 -13.30 -1.11 15.51
CA LEU A 147 -13.76 0.11 14.82
C LEU A 147 -12.63 0.83 14.06
N ALA A 148 -11.41 0.85 14.62
CA ALA A 148 -10.27 1.47 13.95
C ALA A 148 -9.90 0.74 12.65
N ALA A 149 -9.92 -0.60 12.66
CA ALA A 149 -9.72 -1.39 11.44
C ALA A 149 -10.86 -1.20 10.42
N GLY A 150 -12.10 -1.05 10.90
CA GLY A 150 -13.26 -0.73 10.06
C GLY A 150 -13.11 0.63 9.36
N ALA A 151 -12.74 1.67 10.11
CA ALA A 151 -12.46 3.00 9.56
C ALA A 151 -11.32 2.99 8.54
N ALA A 152 -10.21 2.28 8.85
CA ALA A 152 -9.09 2.10 7.95
C ALA A 152 -9.52 1.46 6.62
N THR A 153 -10.31 0.38 6.70
CA THR A 153 -10.84 -0.32 5.51
C THR A 153 -11.69 0.61 4.65
N VAL A 154 -12.58 1.39 5.26
CA VAL A 154 -13.45 2.34 4.54
C VAL A 154 -12.61 3.41 3.85
N GLY A 155 -11.61 3.99 4.51
CA GLY A 155 -10.69 4.95 3.89
C GLY A 155 -9.93 4.37 2.70
N CYS A 156 -9.44 3.15 2.83
CA CYS A 156 -8.81 2.41 1.73
C CYS A 156 -9.78 2.18 0.55
N CYS A 157 -11.03 1.78 0.83
CA CYS A 157 -12.07 1.62 -0.19
C CYS A 157 -12.39 2.94 -0.90
N CYS A 158 -12.44 4.07 -0.15
CA CYS A 158 -12.65 5.40 -0.72
C CYS A 158 -11.60 5.76 -1.77
N ASN A 159 -10.34 5.49 -1.50
CA ASN A 159 -9.28 5.76 -2.47
C ASN A 159 -9.36 4.83 -3.68
N MET A 160 -9.56 3.53 -3.48
CA MET A 160 -9.59 2.57 -4.58
C MET A 160 -10.80 2.76 -5.50
N ILE A 161 -12.01 2.75 -4.93
CA ILE A 161 -13.24 2.92 -5.72
C ILE A 161 -13.33 4.34 -6.28
N GLY A 162 -12.90 5.35 -5.51
CA GLY A 162 -12.87 6.72 -5.97
C GLY A 162 -12.06 6.88 -7.26
N PHE A 163 -10.83 6.44 -7.26
CA PHE A 163 -9.98 6.50 -8.45
C PHE A 163 -10.46 5.57 -9.57
N ALA A 164 -11.02 4.41 -9.24
CA ALA A 164 -11.61 3.52 -10.24
C ALA A 164 -12.74 4.21 -11.01
N VAL A 165 -13.65 4.88 -10.30
CA VAL A 165 -14.77 5.61 -10.91
C VAL A 165 -14.28 6.84 -11.67
N ALA A 166 -13.34 7.62 -11.11
CA ALA A 166 -12.76 8.78 -11.78
C ALA A 166 -12.12 8.39 -13.12
N SER A 167 -11.35 7.29 -13.13
CA SER A 167 -10.66 6.82 -14.35
C SER A 167 -11.55 6.10 -15.35
N TYR A 168 -12.80 5.79 -15.02
CA TYR A 168 -13.69 4.99 -15.88
C TYR A 168 -13.95 5.63 -17.25
N ARG A 169 -13.99 6.97 -17.30
CA ARG A 169 -14.23 7.70 -18.56
C ARG A 169 -13.13 7.47 -19.58
N GLU A 170 -11.89 7.39 -19.13
CA GLU A 170 -10.70 7.24 -19.98
C GLU A 170 -10.33 5.78 -20.20
N ASN A 171 -10.30 4.99 -19.13
CA ASN A 171 -9.77 3.63 -19.13
C ASN A 171 -10.86 2.54 -19.13
N LYS A 172 -12.15 2.92 -19.14
CA LYS A 172 -13.30 2.01 -19.19
C LYS A 172 -13.23 0.93 -18.09
N ILE A 173 -13.79 -0.27 -18.37
CA ILE A 173 -13.85 -1.38 -17.43
C ILE A 173 -12.46 -1.86 -17.01
N GLY A 174 -11.48 -1.87 -17.92
CA GLY A 174 -10.12 -2.30 -17.62
C GLY A 174 -9.45 -1.43 -16.54
N GLY A 175 -9.56 -0.11 -16.66
CA GLY A 175 -9.05 0.82 -15.65
C GLY A 175 -9.83 0.78 -14.34
N PHE A 176 -11.15 0.61 -14.41
CA PHE A 176 -12.00 0.43 -13.24
C PHE A 176 -11.60 -0.79 -12.42
N LEU A 177 -11.43 -1.95 -13.05
CA LEU A 177 -11.02 -3.18 -12.37
C LEU A 177 -9.57 -3.09 -11.86
N ALA A 178 -8.66 -2.52 -12.66
CA ALA A 178 -7.26 -2.38 -12.25
C ALA A 178 -7.10 -1.52 -11.00
N GLN A 179 -7.89 -0.47 -10.84
CA GLN A 179 -7.81 0.42 -9.69
C GLN A 179 -8.75 0.01 -8.55
N GLY A 180 -9.97 -0.41 -8.88
CA GLY A 180 -11.00 -0.76 -7.88
C GLY A 180 -10.73 -2.09 -7.19
N ILE A 181 -10.16 -3.07 -7.88
CA ILE A 181 -9.86 -4.40 -7.34
C ILE A 181 -8.35 -4.66 -7.28
N GLY A 182 -7.57 -4.04 -8.15
CA GLY A 182 -6.12 -4.18 -8.18
C GLY A 182 -5.44 -3.24 -7.18
N THR A 183 -5.18 -1.99 -7.57
CA THR A 183 -4.48 -1.02 -6.72
C THR A 183 -4.70 0.42 -7.16
N SER A 184 -4.90 1.33 -6.19
CA SER A 184 -4.92 2.78 -6.41
C SER A 184 -3.53 3.39 -6.68
N MET A 185 -2.45 2.65 -6.44
CA MET A 185 -1.07 3.13 -6.70
C MET A 185 -0.83 3.51 -8.17
N LEU A 186 -1.65 3.03 -9.09
CA LEU A 186 -1.60 3.43 -10.50
C LEU A 186 -1.81 4.93 -10.70
N GLN A 187 -2.43 5.62 -9.73
CA GLN A 187 -2.66 7.05 -9.77
C GLN A 187 -1.51 7.90 -9.21
N VAL A 188 -0.50 7.30 -8.59
CA VAL A 188 0.65 8.04 -8.02
C VAL A 188 1.28 9.01 -9.03
N PRO A 189 1.59 8.62 -10.28
CA PRO A 189 2.15 9.56 -11.26
C PRO A 189 1.23 10.74 -11.56
N ASN A 190 -0.09 10.53 -11.58
CA ASN A 190 -1.07 11.59 -11.82
C ASN A 190 -1.20 12.51 -10.59
N ILE A 191 -1.22 11.93 -9.39
CA ILE A 191 -1.27 12.69 -8.12
C ILE A 191 -0.02 13.58 -8.00
N MET A 192 1.15 13.09 -8.38
CA MET A 192 2.39 13.90 -8.35
C MET A 192 2.35 15.09 -9.32
N ARG A 193 1.67 14.94 -10.45
CA ARG A 193 1.49 16.04 -11.43
C ARG A 193 0.39 17.00 -11.04
N HIS A 194 -0.72 16.46 -10.51
CA HIS A 194 -1.93 17.17 -10.16
C HIS A 194 -2.46 16.72 -8.79
N PRO A 195 -1.90 17.21 -7.67
CA PRO A 195 -2.27 16.73 -6.32
C PRO A 195 -3.74 16.93 -5.97
N LEU A 196 -4.42 17.87 -6.63
CA LEU A 196 -5.83 18.16 -6.41
C LEU A 196 -6.78 16.98 -6.72
N ILE A 197 -6.36 16.04 -7.59
CA ILE A 197 -7.17 14.85 -7.91
C ILE A 197 -7.34 13.92 -6.70
N TRP A 198 -6.54 14.08 -5.67
CA TRP A 198 -6.63 13.28 -4.45
C TRP A 198 -7.68 13.79 -3.47
N ILE A 199 -8.02 15.09 -3.55
CA ILE A 199 -8.95 15.75 -2.62
C ILE A 199 -10.30 15.02 -2.52
N PRO A 200 -10.99 14.63 -3.62
CA PRO A 200 -12.26 13.94 -3.51
C PRO A 200 -12.21 12.64 -2.71
N SER A 201 -11.14 11.84 -2.89
CA SER A 201 -10.93 10.60 -2.14
C SER A 201 -10.66 10.86 -0.66
N ILE A 202 -9.87 11.89 -0.33
CA ILE A 202 -9.59 12.32 1.04
C ILE A 202 -10.87 12.79 1.74
N LEU A 203 -11.65 13.65 1.08
CA LEU A 203 -12.93 14.13 1.62
C LEU A 203 -13.92 12.99 1.82
N SER A 204 -14.02 12.07 0.87
CA SER A 204 -14.87 10.88 1.02
C SER A 204 -14.45 10.05 2.22
N SER A 205 -13.16 9.84 2.42
CA SER A 205 -12.61 9.13 3.58
C SER A 205 -12.95 9.84 4.88
N ALA A 206 -12.77 11.18 4.92
CA ALA A 206 -13.05 11.99 6.10
C ALA A 206 -14.54 11.99 6.50
N ILE A 207 -15.46 11.86 5.54
CA ILE A 207 -16.90 11.80 5.79
C ILE A 207 -17.33 10.36 6.14
N LEU A 208 -16.90 9.38 5.36
CA LEU A 208 -17.38 8.01 5.50
C LEU A 208 -16.69 7.25 6.66
N GLY A 209 -15.49 7.69 7.08
CA GLY A 209 -14.83 7.17 8.28
C GLY A 209 -15.70 7.29 9.53
N PRO A 210 -16.14 8.49 9.94
CA PRO A 210 -17.06 8.69 11.06
C PRO A 210 -18.40 7.97 10.89
N VAL A 211 -18.96 7.94 9.69
CA VAL A 211 -20.19 7.19 9.40
C VAL A 211 -19.97 5.69 9.69
N SER A 212 -18.82 5.17 9.30
CA SER A 212 -18.43 3.78 9.57
C SER A 212 -18.31 3.49 11.08
N THR A 213 -17.70 4.38 11.84
CA THR A 213 -17.44 4.16 13.27
C THR A 213 -18.64 4.45 14.17
N MET A 214 -19.40 5.50 13.88
CA MET A 214 -20.49 5.99 14.76
C MET A 214 -21.86 5.43 14.41
N LEU A 215 -22.17 5.32 13.10
CA LEU A 215 -23.51 4.93 12.65
C LEU A 215 -23.60 3.44 12.33
N LEU A 216 -22.62 2.90 11.63
CA LEU A 216 -22.67 1.52 11.16
C LEU A 216 -21.88 0.56 12.06
N HIS A 217 -21.05 1.09 12.97
CA HIS A 217 -20.18 0.33 13.86
C HIS A 217 -19.41 -0.77 13.10
N MET A 218 -18.86 -0.40 11.95
CA MET A 218 -18.12 -1.35 11.12
C MET A 218 -16.81 -1.75 11.78
N THR A 219 -16.59 -3.04 11.86
CA THR A 219 -15.37 -3.61 12.44
C THR A 219 -14.64 -4.44 11.40
N ASN A 220 -13.32 -4.53 11.55
CA ASN A 220 -12.48 -5.36 10.73
C ASN A 220 -11.28 -5.86 11.56
N ASN A 221 -10.41 -6.65 10.94
CA ASN A 221 -9.17 -7.15 11.52
C ASN A 221 -7.94 -6.49 10.88
N ALA A 222 -6.76 -6.79 11.43
CA ALA A 222 -5.49 -6.24 10.98
C ALA A 222 -5.20 -6.49 9.49
N THR A 223 -5.59 -7.66 8.97
CA THR A 223 -5.38 -8.03 7.56
C THR A 223 -6.26 -7.20 6.61
N GLY A 224 -7.54 -7.02 6.97
CA GLY A 224 -8.50 -6.27 6.15
C GLY A 224 -8.29 -4.76 6.20
N SER A 225 -7.76 -4.23 7.32
CA SER A 225 -7.67 -2.80 7.61
C SER A 225 -6.88 -2.00 6.56
N GLY A 226 -5.83 -2.57 5.99
CA GLY A 226 -4.95 -1.88 5.04
C GLY A 226 -5.14 -2.26 3.57
N MET A 227 -6.14 -3.08 3.24
CA MET A 227 -6.29 -3.63 1.89
C MET A 227 -7.40 -2.94 1.06
N GLY A 228 -8.37 -2.31 1.71
CA GLY A 228 -9.53 -1.76 1.01
C GLY A 228 -10.18 -2.80 0.10
N THR A 229 -10.51 -2.43 -1.14
CA THR A 229 -11.09 -3.34 -2.13
C THR A 229 -10.05 -4.15 -2.91
N ALA A 230 -8.74 -4.04 -2.59
CA ALA A 230 -7.70 -4.82 -3.24
C ALA A 230 -7.97 -6.34 -3.06
N GLY A 231 -8.17 -7.04 -4.16
CA GLY A 231 -8.57 -8.44 -4.15
C GLY A 231 -9.85 -8.74 -3.34
N LEU A 232 -10.66 -7.72 -3.05
CA LEU A 232 -11.83 -7.77 -2.16
C LEU A 232 -11.50 -8.17 -0.70
N VAL A 233 -10.22 -8.07 -0.30
CA VAL A 233 -9.78 -8.52 1.04
C VAL A 233 -10.44 -7.71 2.15
N GLY A 234 -10.49 -6.37 2.04
CA GLY A 234 -11.17 -5.52 3.02
C GLY A 234 -12.63 -5.92 3.24
N PRO A 235 -13.49 -5.96 2.19
CA PRO A 235 -14.87 -6.42 2.27
C PRO A 235 -15.03 -7.83 2.84
N LEU A 236 -14.21 -8.78 2.39
CA LEU A 236 -14.29 -10.17 2.87
C LEU A 236 -13.90 -10.31 4.33
N MET A 237 -12.86 -9.59 4.79
CA MET A 237 -12.48 -9.59 6.20
C MET A 237 -13.52 -8.86 7.07
N THR A 238 -14.10 -7.75 6.58
CA THR A 238 -15.25 -7.11 7.25
C THR A 238 -16.41 -8.10 7.41
N TRP A 239 -16.76 -8.80 6.35
CA TRP A 239 -17.78 -9.85 6.38
C TRP A 239 -17.45 -10.90 7.46
N GLN A 240 -16.25 -11.48 7.40
CA GLN A 240 -15.83 -12.55 8.33
C GLN A 240 -15.86 -12.13 9.79
N VAL A 241 -15.53 -10.87 10.10
CA VAL A 241 -15.53 -10.36 11.48
C VAL A 241 -16.95 -10.05 11.94
N MET A 242 -17.73 -9.34 11.13
CA MET A 242 -19.03 -8.81 11.56
C MET A 242 -20.15 -9.85 11.59
N ILE A 243 -20.12 -10.90 10.76
CA ILE A 243 -21.14 -11.98 10.81
C ILE A 243 -21.13 -12.79 12.11
N GLN A 244 -20.10 -12.62 12.94
CA GLN A 244 -20.05 -13.26 14.26
C GLN A 244 -20.96 -12.55 15.28
N THR A 245 -21.36 -11.30 15.03
CA THR A 245 -22.11 -10.46 15.95
C THR A 245 -23.38 -9.89 15.35
N GLU A 246 -23.51 -9.86 14.02
CA GLU A 246 -24.63 -9.26 13.29
C GLU A 246 -25.19 -10.22 12.23
N ASP A 247 -26.43 -9.96 11.81
CA ASP A 247 -27.06 -10.72 10.73
C ASP A 247 -26.30 -10.58 9.40
N PRO A 248 -26.02 -11.68 8.68
CA PRO A 248 -25.28 -11.65 7.43
C PRO A 248 -25.85 -10.70 6.37
N MET A 249 -27.17 -10.58 6.25
CA MET A 249 -27.79 -9.69 5.27
C MET A 249 -27.55 -8.24 5.63
N ILE A 250 -27.59 -7.89 6.91
CA ILE A 250 -27.29 -6.52 7.38
C ILE A 250 -25.83 -6.19 7.11
N VAL A 251 -24.92 -7.11 7.39
CA VAL A 251 -23.47 -6.93 7.12
C VAL A 251 -23.21 -6.72 5.63
N LEU A 252 -23.84 -7.52 4.77
CA LEU A 252 -23.71 -7.36 3.32
C LEU A 252 -24.18 -5.99 2.84
N VAL A 253 -25.32 -5.51 3.33
CA VAL A 253 -25.85 -4.18 3.01
C VAL A 253 -24.89 -3.09 3.50
N LYS A 254 -24.38 -3.19 4.73
CA LYS A 254 -23.40 -2.24 5.26
C LYS A 254 -22.14 -2.16 4.38
N ILE A 255 -21.59 -3.31 3.97
CA ILE A 255 -20.42 -3.38 3.08
C ILE A 255 -20.71 -2.69 1.74
N ILE A 256 -21.82 -3.01 1.09
CA ILE A 256 -22.17 -2.41 -0.20
C ILE A 256 -22.40 -0.91 -0.04
N VAL A 257 -23.18 -0.51 0.96
CA VAL A 257 -23.57 0.89 1.17
C VAL A 257 -22.36 1.76 1.53
N ILE A 258 -21.42 1.31 2.36
CA ILE A 258 -20.34 2.19 2.83
C ILE A 258 -19.05 2.05 2.02
N GLN A 259 -18.73 0.85 1.54
CA GLN A 259 -17.45 0.59 0.88
C GLN A 259 -17.48 0.82 -0.64
N PHE A 260 -18.66 0.79 -1.26
CA PHE A 260 -18.77 0.90 -2.72
C PHE A 260 -19.62 2.09 -3.19
N VAL A 261 -20.85 2.25 -2.72
CA VAL A 261 -21.83 3.17 -3.32
C VAL A 261 -21.54 4.66 -3.11
N PRO A 262 -21.29 5.19 -1.89
CA PRO A 262 -21.17 6.63 -1.68
C PRO A 262 -19.92 7.20 -2.34
N VAL A 263 -18.84 6.41 -2.37
CA VAL A 263 -17.58 6.80 -3.01
C VAL A 263 -17.76 6.94 -4.52
N SER A 264 -18.51 6.01 -5.14
CA SER A 264 -18.82 6.08 -6.56
C SER A 264 -19.57 7.37 -6.91
N TYR A 265 -20.53 7.76 -6.07
CA TYR A 265 -21.33 8.97 -6.31
C TYR A 265 -20.54 10.28 -6.18
N THR A 266 -19.67 10.39 -5.18
CA THR A 266 -18.85 11.61 -4.97
C THR A 266 -17.90 11.87 -6.14
N HIS A 267 -17.33 10.81 -6.73
CA HIS A 267 -16.40 10.94 -7.86
C HIS A 267 -17.08 11.14 -9.22
N LEU A 268 -18.31 10.70 -9.39
CA LEU A 268 -19.08 11.00 -10.61
C LEU A 268 -19.36 12.49 -10.77
N ARG A 269 -19.42 13.24 -9.66
CA ARG A 269 -19.69 14.68 -9.63
C ARG A 269 -18.44 15.56 -9.51
N ALA A 270 -17.25 14.97 -9.41
CA ALA A 270 -16.01 15.75 -9.40
C ALA A 270 -15.89 16.64 -10.64
N PRO A 271 -15.45 17.91 -10.51
CA PRO A 271 -15.30 18.82 -11.65
C PRO A 271 -14.37 18.23 -12.72
N ARG A 272 -14.68 18.51 -13.99
CA ARG A 272 -13.94 18.02 -15.16
C ARG A 272 -12.49 18.50 -15.22
N ASP A 273 -12.20 19.59 -14.51
CA ASP A 273 -10.89 20.26 -14.54
C ASP A 273 -9.85 19.64 -13.58
N LEU A 274 -10.23 18.56 -12.88
CA LEU A 274 -9.36 17.84 -11.95
C LEU A 274 -8.93 16.46 -12.50
N SER A 275 -9.26 16.14 -13.75
CA SER A 275 -8.89 14.87 -14.41
C SER A 275 -7.66 15.01 -15.30
#